data_6803d1c2c6a1fab8001f7a4b57ef1bc5
#
_entry.id   6803d1c2c6a1fab8001f7a4b57ef1bc5
#
_cell.length_a   1.000
_cell.length_b   1.000
_cell.length_c   1.000
_cell.angle_alpha   90.00
_cell.angle_beta   90.00
_cell.angle_gamma   90.00
#
_symmetry.space_group_name_H-M   'P 1'
#
loop_
_entity.id
_entity.type
_entity.pdbx_description
1 polymer ?
#
loop_
_entity_poly.entity_id
_entity_poly.type
_entity_poly.pdbx_seq_one_letter_code
_entity_poly.pdbx_strand_id
1 'polypeptide(L)'
;MSQAQIRPEIRITPVDNLIPYARNARTHSDEQVAQIAADLSSIGVNEFRFCLENDCYAVDRNGDMFRVCREQYSKSGRLIRRYETLKLKGSLDVDGYRVYRMSVDGTKKHVKGHRMVMSAWHGLEVGKVVNHCNGNKSDNRLENLEWVTVAQNNAHAIRTGLLNPRLGGRKNRKLFTTDFMSIYILHVHCGFSRANLARSNRVCRQVIDDVIQRVKNVLGDVHAAA
;
A
#
# COMPACT_ATOMS: atom_id res chain seq x y z
N MET A 1 33.04 9.10 39.99
CA MET A 1 33.04 8.35 38.72
C MET A 1 32.06 9.04 37.80
N SER A 2 32.57 9.80 36.82
CA SER A 2 31.81 10.63 35.92
C SER A 2 31.26 9.74 34.78
N GLN A 3 29.92 9.72 34.61
CA GLN A 3 29.30 9.08 33.45
C GLN A 3 29.54 9.98 32.22
N ALA A 4 30.34 9.49 31.29
CA ALA A 4 30.53 10.12 29.99
C ALA A 4 29.19 10.06 29.23
N GLN A 5 28.58 11.22 28.99
CA GLN A 5 27.48 11.36 28.08
C GLN A 5 27.96 11.05 26.65
N ILE A 6 27.56 9.90 26.13
CA ILE A 6 27.74 9.54 24.73
C ILE A 6 26.84 10.48 23.90
N ARG A 7 27.43 11.49 23.28
CA ARG A 7 26.74 12.29 22.26
C ARG A 7 26.55 11.42 21.03
N PRO A 8 25.34 11.26 20.50
CA PRO A 8 25.15 10.53 19.25
C PRO A 8 25.88 11.28 18.13
N GLU A 9 26.74 10.57 17.43
CA GLU A 9 27.47 11.07 16.27
C GLU A 9 26.47 11.26 15.12
N ILE A 10 26.24 12.49 14.71
CA ILE A 10 25.41 12.82 13.52
C ILE A 10 26.22 12.40 12.30
N ARG A 11 25.88 11.27 11.67
CA ARG A 11 26.44 10.90 10.37
C ARG A 11 25.72 11.70 9.28
N ILE A 12 26.38 12.77 8.84
CA ILE A 12 25.99 13.49 7.63
C ILE A 12 26.40 12.61 6.45
N THR A 13 25.42 11.98 5.80
CA THR A 13 25.68 11.27 4.55
C THR A 13 25.83 12.31 3.44
N PRO A 14 26.94 12.30 2.64
CA PRO A 14 27.12 13.25 1.54
C PRO A 14 25.92 13.21 0.60
N VAL A 15 25.51 14.39 0.12
CA VAL A 15 24.36 14.60 -0.79
C VAL A 15 24.49 13.76 -2.08
N ASP A 16 25.70 13.43 -2.50
CA ASP A 16 26.02 12.62 -3.69
C ASP A 16 25.54 11.16 -3.60
N ASN A 17 25.24 10.66 -2.40
CA ASN A 17 24.66 9.33 -2.19
C ASN A 17 23.12 9.33 -2.11
N LEU A 18 22.49 10.48 -2.25
CA LEU A 18 21.05 10.59 -2.39
C LEU A 18 20.73 10.41 -3.88
N ILE A 19 20.07 9.34 -4.26
CA ILE A 19 19.63 9.07 -5.63
C ILE A 19 18.82 10.28 -6.11
N PRO A 20 19.30 11.06 -7.12
CA PRO A 20 18.59 12.22 -7.61
C PRO A 20 17.34 11.74 -8.35
N TYR A 21 16.16 11.98 -7.77
CA TYR A 21 14.93 11.79 -8.50
C TYR A 21 14.73 12.99 -9.44
N ALA A 22 14.90 12.76 -10.75
CA ALA A 22 14.93 13.78 -11.80
C ALA A 22 13.64 14.64 -11.97
N ARG A 23 12.63 14.46 -11.13
CA ARG A 23 11.36 15.23 -11.15
C ARG A 23 11.16 16.19 -9.99
N ASN A 24 12.05 16.22 -9.00
CA ASN A 24 11.90 17.11 -7.85
C ASN A 24 12.80 18.34 -7.99
N ALA A 25 12.35 19.33 -8.72
CA ALA A 25 13.04 20.63 -8.91
C ALA A 25 13.00 21.55 -7.68
N ARG A 26 12.58 21.08 -6.52
CA ARG A 26 12.58 21.78 -5.24
C ARG A 26 13.56 21.12 -4.29
N THR A 27 14.83 21.30 -4.57
CA THR A 27 15.87 20.96 -3.60
C THR A 27 15.82 21.96 -2.46
N HIS A 28 15.76 21.47 -1.23
CA HIS A 28 16.01 22.30 -0.05
C HIS A 28 17.46 22.83 -0.12
N SER A 29 17.71 24.07 0.26
CA SER A 29 19.08 24.55 0.44
C SER A 29 19.76 23.79 1.58
N ASP A 30 21.10 23.79 1.62
CA ASP A 30 21.85 23.11 2.69
C ASP A 30 21.46 23.67 4.08
N GLU A 31 21.20 24.96 4.19
CA GLU A 31 20.73 25.58 5.42
C GLU A 31 19.34 25.06 5.82
N GLN A 32 18.43 24.88 4.86
CA GLN A 32 17.10 24.33 5.12
C GLN A 32 17.19 22.87 5.56
N VAL A 33 18.06 22.07 4.93
CA VAL A 33 18.31 20.67 5.33
C VAL A 33 18.88 20.62 6.74
N ALA A 34 19.85 21.48 7.07
CA ALA A 34 20.41 21.56 8.41
C ALA A 34 19.37 21.96 9.46
N GLN A 35 18.49 22.91 9.15
CA GLN A 35 17.40 23.32 10.04
C GLN A 35 16.40 22.19 10.25
N ILE A 36 15.99 21.48 9.19
CA ILE A 36 15.08 20.33 9.26
C ILE A 36 15.71 19.23 10.11
N ALA A 37 17.01 18.95 9.93
CA ALA A 37 17.72 17.96 10.71
C ALA A 37 17.78 18.34 12.20
N ALA A 38 18.02 19.61 12.51
CA ALA A 38 18.00 20.11 13.89
C ALA A 38 16.60 20.01 14.52
N ASP A 39 15.55 20.37 13.80
CA ASP A 39 14.16 20.27 14.25
C ASP A 39 13.79 18.80 14.56
N LEU A 40 14.12 17.87 13.65
CA LEU A 40 13.84 16.44 13.83
C LEU A 40 14.65 15.83 14.97
N SER A 41 15.93 16.23 15.11
CA SER A 41 16.78 15.80 16.21
C SER A 41 16.23 16.27 17.56
N SER A 42 15.67 17.48 17.65
CA SER A 42 15.06 18.01 18.88
C SER A 42 13.90 17.20 19.41
N ILE A 43 13.22 16.43 18.52
CA ILE A 43 12.12 15.52 18.85
C ILE A 43 12.55 14.04 18.84
N GLY A 44 13.87 13.79 18.86
CA GLY A 44 14.45 12.44 18.98
C GLY A 44 14.58 11.66 17.68
N VAL A 45 14.46 12.31 16.53
CA VAL A 45 14.63 11.68 15.20
C VAL A 45 16.04 11.99 14.69
N ASN A 46 16.94 11.00 14.74
CA ASN A 46 18.33 11.15 14.32
C ASN A 46 18.59 10.70 12.88
N GLU A 47 17.69 9.93 12.29
CA GLU A 47 17.86 9.39 10.95
C GLU A 47 16.51 9.44 10.19
N PHE A 48 16.47 10.11 9.06
CA PHE A 48 15.28 10.28 8.24
C PHE A 48 15.62 10.32 6.76
N ARG A 49 14.60 10.17 5.91
CA ARG A 49 14.66 10.38 4.46
C ARG A 49 13.47 11.21 4.02
N PHE A 50 13.68 12.09 3.03
CA PHE A 50 12.57 12.79 2.39
C PHE A 50 11.73 11.85 1.54
N CYS A 51 10.43 12.08 1.52
CA CYS A 51 9.52 11.33 0.67
C CYS A 51 9.74 11.69 -0.80
N LEU A 52 9.82 10.69 -1.67
CA LEU A 52 10.06 10.90 -3.11
C LEU A 52 8.92 11.69 -3.80
N GLU A 53 7.69 11.54 -3.32
CA GLU A 53 6.52 12.22 -3.87
C GLU A 53 6.45 13.70 -3.49
N ASN A 54 7.00 14.08 -2.36
CA ASN A 54 7.05 15.46 -1.91
C ASN A 54 8.05 15.63 -0.75
N ASP A 55 9.07 16.43 -0.96
CA ASP A 55 10.15 16.76 -0.03
C ASP A 55 9.74 17.60 1.20
N CYS A 56 8.49 18.11 1.21
CA CYS A 56 7.91 18.69 2.43
C CYS A 56 7.54 17.64 3.48
N TYR A 57 7.80 16.36 3.20
CA TYR A 57 7.55 15.24 4.11
C TYR A 57 8.79 14.38 4.23
N ALA A 58 9.00 13.84 5.41
CA ALA A 58 10.09 12.92 5.71
C ALA A 58 9.57 11.72 6.49
N VAL A 59 10.31 10.62 6.43
CA VAL A 59 10.04 9.40 7.20
C VAL A 59 11.30 8.96 7.93
N ASP A 60 11.13 8.44 9.15
CA ASP A 60 12.21 7.85 9.91
C ASP A 60 12.25 6.32 9.75
N ARG A 61 13.23 5.67 10.39
CA ARG A 61 13.33 4.20 10.42
C ARG A 61 12.22 3.51 11.20
N ASN A 62 11.58 4.22 12.13
CA ASN A 62 10.46 3.71 12.91
C ASN A 62 9.14 3.69 12.11
N GLY A 63 9.14 4.22 10.88
CA GLY A 63 7.97 4.33 10.04
C GLY A 63 7.05 5.49 10.40
N ASP A 64 7.55 6.42 11.21
CA ASP A 64 6.87 7.65 11.52
C ASP A 64 7.05 8.66 10.37
N MET A 65 6.00 9.41 10.09
CA MET A 65 5.99 10.41 9.03
C MET A 65 5.91 11.82 9.62
N PHE A 66 6.70 12.71 9.05
CA PHE A 66 6.81 14.10 9.47
C PHE A 66 6.48 15.02 8.30
N ARG A 67 5.78 16.11 8.60
CA ARG A 67 5.77 17.28 7.72
C ARG A 67 6.92 18.16 8.17
N VAL A 68 7.89 18.36 7.30
CA VAL A 68 9.09 19.14 7.63
C VAL A 68 8.85 20.63 7.45
N CYS A 69 9.68 21.44 8.09
CA CYS A 69 9.63 22.88 8.01
C CYS A 69 9.68 23.35 6.56
N ARG A 70 8.80 24.28 6.20
CA ARG A 70 8.84 24.95 4.92
C ARG A 70 8.44 26.41 5.10
N GLU A 71 8.99 27.25 4.27
CA GLU A 71 8.66 28.65 4.21
C GLU A 71 7.82 28.97 2.99
N GLN A 72 6.86 29.83 3.15
CA GLN A 72 6.03 30.33 2.06
C GLN A 72 6.34 31.82 1.84
N TYR A 73 6.73 32.15 0.61
CA TYR A 73 7.06 33.51 0.21
C TYR A 73 5.99 34.10 -0.71
N SER A 74 5.80 35.42 -0.65
CA SER A 74 5.00 36.18 -1.60
C SER A 74 5.69 36.26 -2.97
N LYS A 75 4.95 36.70 -3.99
CA LYS A 75 5.53 37.00 -5.31
C LYS A 75 6.66 38.01 -5.26
N SER A 76 6.67 38.87 -4.24
CA SER A 76 7.70 39.89 -4.00
C SER A 76 8.88 39.39 -3.15
N GLY A 77 8.97 38.11 -2.85
CA GLY A 77 10.04 37.53 -2.03
C GLY A 77 9.90 37.73 -0.53
N ARG A 78 8.78 38.29 -0.04
CA ARG A 78 8.55 38.44 1.40
C ARG A 78 8.06 37.16 2.01
N LEU A 79 8.66 36.72 3.14
CA LEU A 79 8.18 35.58 3.93
C LEU A 79 6.74 35.82 4.41
N ILE A 80 5.81 34.97 3.97
CA ILE A 80 4.40 35.03 4.39
C ILE A 80 4.20 34.12 5.61
N ARG A 81 4.74 32.90 5.57
CA ARG A 81 4.49 31.88 6.61
C ARG A 81 5.64 30.90 6.69
N ARG A 82 6.00 30.53 7.92
CA ARG A 82 6.86 29.41 8.24
C ARG A 82 6.00 28.29 8.86
N TYR A 83 6.15 27.07 8.36
CA TYR A 83 5.48 25.89 8.91
C TYR A 83 6.50 25.10 9.70
N GLU A 84 6.20 24.83 10.95
CA GLU A 84 7.04 24.04 11.83
C GLU A 84 7.05 22.56 11.44
N THR A 85 8.13 21.87 11.78
CA THR A 85 8.23 20.43 11.66
C THR A 85 7.25 19.75 12.61
N LEU A 86 6.43 18.83 12.09
CA LEU A 86 5.34 18.19 12.82
C LEU A 86 5.29 16.69 12.50
N LYS A 87 5.30 15.85 13.54
CA LYS A 87 4.97 14.43 13.42
C LYS A 87 3.51 14.27 13.03
N LEU A 88 3.25 13.54 11.95
CA LEU A 88 1.89 13.32 11.45
C LEU A 88 1.23 12.15 12.19
N LYS A 89 -0.02 12.38 12.62
CA LYS A 89 -0.85 11.31 13.17
C LYS A 89 -1.54 10.60 11.99
N GLY A 90 -1.04 9.43 11.62
CA GLY A 90 -1.71 8.57 10.63
C GLY A 90 -3.00 7.98 11.18
N SER A 91 -3.88 7.53 10.28
CA SER A 91 -5.07 6.72 10.60
C SER A 91 -4.90 5.31 10.03
N LEU A 92 -5.69 4.35 10.51
CA LEU A 92 -5.77 3.03 9.90
C LEU A 92 -6.86 3.04 8.83
N ASP A 93 -6.58 2.44 7.68
CA ASP A 93 -7.60 2.17 6.67
C ASP A 93 -8.40 0.90 7.02
N VAL A 94 -9.41 0.58 6.21
CA VAL A 94 -10.29 -0.60 6.42
C VAL A 94 -9.54 -1.93 6.36
N ASP A 95 -8.36 -1.95 5.74
CA ASP A 95 -7.50 -3.12 5.64
C ASP A 95 -6.48 -3.23 6.78
N GLY A 96 -6.42 -2.22 7.67
CA GLY A 96 -5.49 -2.14 8.80
C GLY A 96 -4.14 -1.52 8.48
N TYR A 97 -3.96 -0.91 7.31
CA TYR A 97 -2.74 -0.17 6.98
C TYR A 97 -2.76 1.24 7.56
N ARG A 98 -1.60 1.71 8.02
CA ARG A 98 -1.45 3.10 8.41
C ARG A 98 -1.36 3.99 7.17
N VAL A 99 -2.29 4.96 7.09
CA VAL A 99 -2.38 5.93 6.00
C VAL A 99 -2.21 7.35 6.51
N TYR A 100 -1.65 8.19 5.67
CA TYR A 100 -1.41 9.61 5.94
C TYR A 100 -2.02 10.47 4.84
N ARG A 101 -2.40 11.69 5.21
CA ARG A 101 -2.91 12.67 4.26
C ARG A 101 -1.77 13.61 3.87
N MET A 102 -1.30 13.48 2.63
CA MET A 102 -0.23 14.31 2.05
C MET A 102 -0.76 15.23 0.96
N SER A 103 -0.06 16.33 0.73
CA SER A 103 -0.21 17.13 -0.49
C SER A 103 0.78 16.59 -1.52
N VAL A 104 0.28 16.11 -2.66
CA VAL A 104 1.08 15.65 -3.81
C VAL A 104 0.59 16.42 -5.02
N ASP A 105 1.49 17.18 -5.68
CA ASP A 105 1.17 18.03 -6.83
C ASP A 105 -0.01 18.99 -6.56
N GLY A 106 -0.02 19.60 -5.37
CA GLY A 106 -1.07 20.53 -4.94
C GLY A 106 -2.38 19.89 -4.51
N THR A 107 -2.57 18.58 -4.72
CA THR A 107 -3.75 17.82 -4.31
C THR A 107 -3.50 17.02 -3.03
N LYS A 108 -4.53 16.94 -2.18
CA LYS A 108 -4.46 16.11 -0.96
C LYS A 108 -4.80 14.67 -1.31
N LYS A 109 -3.84 13.77 -1.11
CA LYS A 109 -3.98 12.33 -1.35
C LYS A 109 -3.79 11.53 -0.04
N HIS A 110 -4.47 10.39 0.07
CA HIS A 110 -4.18 9.41 1.09
C HIS A 110 -3.07 8.50 0.60
N VAL A 111 -1.98 8.41 1.36
CA VAL A 111 -0.81 7.60 1.05
C VAL A 111 -0.58 6.54 2.11
N LYS A 112 -0.16 5.36 1.72
CA LYS A 112 0.14 4.27 2.64
C LYS A 112 1.55 4.44 3.21
N GLY A 113 1.68 4.48 4.54
CA GLY A 113 2.94 4.74 5.24
C GLY A 113 4.06 3.79 4.86
N HIS A 114 3.80 2.48 4.82
CA HIS A 114 4.80 1.48 4.44
C HIS A 114 5.41 1.74 3.06
N ARG A 115 4.62 2.24 2.10
CA ARG A 115 5.14 2.57 0.76
C ARG A 115 6.03 3.80 0.80
N MET A 116 5.67 4.81 1.62
CA MET A 116 6.49 6.02 1.78
C MET A 116 7.83 5.67 2.41
N VAL A 117 7.85 4.83 3.44
CA VAL A 117 9.08 4.36 4.08
C VAL A 117 9.96 3.63 3.08
N MET A 118 9.42 2.61 2.40
CA MET A 118 10.20 1.81 1.47
C MET A 118 10.68 2.61 0.26
N SER A 119 9.86 3.49 -0.30
CA SER A 119 10.29 4.34 -1.42
C SER A 119 11.38 5.33 -1.01
N ALA A 120 11.29 5.93 0.17
CA ALA A 120 12.28 6.89 0.66
C ALA A 120 13.64 6.26 1.00
N TRP A 121 13.65 5.02 1.52
CA TRP A 121 14.86 4.34 1.96
C TRP A 121 15.51 3.45 0.89
N HIS A 122 14.71 2.80 0.05
CA HIS A 122 15.17 1.82 -0.93
C HIS A 122 14.84 2.18 -2.38
N GLY A 123 14.17 3.33 -2.61
CA GLY A 123 13.66 3.69 -3.92
C GLY A 123 12.40 2.92 -4.31
N LEU A 124 11.87 3.25 -5.50
CA LEU A 124 10.69 2.58 -6.03
C LEU A 124 11.10 1.35 -6.82
N GLU A 125 10.47 0.21 -6.54
CA GLU A 125 10.64 -1.01 -7.31
C GLU A 125 9.37 -1.32 -8.12
N VAL A 126 9.50 -1.27 -9.44
CA VAL A 126 8.40 -1.52 -10.38
C VAL A 126 7.98 -3.00 -10.33
N GLY A 127 6.67 -3.23 -10.24
CA GLY A 127 6.11 -4.59 -10.22
C GLY A 127 6.19 -5.30 -8.87
N LYS A 128 6.76 -4.65 -7.85
CA LYS A 128 6.81 -5.18 -6.48
C LYS A 128 5.79 -4.52 -5.55
N VAL A 129 5.49 -5.21 -4.47
CA VAL A 129 4.64 -4.75 -3.37
C VAL A 129 5.43 -4.78 -2.08
N VAL A 130 5.04 -3.95 -1.11
CA VAL A 130 5.66 -3.97 0.22
C VAL A 130 5.00 -5.06 1.07
N ASN A 131 5.82 -5.97 1.59
CA ASN A 131 5.43 -6.97 2.58
C ASN A 131 5.79 -6.50 3.99
N HIS A 132 4.95 -6.84 4.97
CA HIS A 132 5.25 -6.72 6.40
C HIS A 132 5.71 -8.07 6.90
N CYS A 133 7.01 -8.20 7.23
CA CYS A 133 7.62 -9.48 7.62
C CYS A 133 6.93 -10.15 8.82
N ASN A 134 6.46 -9.35 9.78
CA ASN A 134 5.72 -9.85 10.95
C ASN A 134 4.20 -9.99 10.72
N GLY A 135 3.69 -9.66 9.52
CA GLY A 135 2.26 -9.68 9.18
C GLY A 135 1.42 -8.55 9.78
N ASN A 136 2.00 -7.67 10.60
CA ASN A 136 1.29 -6.53 11.17
C ASN A 136 1.32 -5.33 10.22
N LYS A 137 0.22 -5.05 9.55
CA LYS A 137 0.08 -3.99 8.53
C LYS A 137 0.23 -2.56 9.08
N SER A 138 0.17 -2.37 10.38
CA SER A 138 0.35 -1.07 11.03
C SER A 138 1.80 -0.80 11.46
N ASP A 139 2.66 -1.82 11.46
CA ASP A 139 4.07 -1.75 11.85
C ASP A 139 4.95 -1.41 10.64
N ASN A 140 5.16 -0.12 10.43
CA ASN A 140 5.90 0.41 9.29
C ASN A 140 7.39 0.61 9.57
N ARG A 141 7.97 0.03 10.63
CA ARG A 141 9.42 0.07 10.86
C ARG A 141 10.15 -0.49 9.65
N LEU A 142 11.21 0.20 9.22
CA LEU A 142 11.97 -0.16 8.03
C LEU A 142 12.46 -1.61 8.04
N GLU A 143 12.92 -2.09 9.18
CA GLU A 143 13.40 -3.47 9.41
C GLU A 143 12.31 -4.54 9.24
N ASN A 144 11.02 -4.14 9.33
CA ASN A 144 9.85 -5.01 9.15
C ASN A 144 9.30 -5.00 7.72
N LEU A 145 9.87 -4.20 6.83
CA LEU A 145 9.37 -4.00 5.47
C LEU A 145 10.34 -4.55 4.43
N GLU A 146 9.79 -5.14 3.38
CA GLU A 146 10.58 -5.61 2.24
C GLU A 146 9.82 -5.45 0.91
N TRP A 147 10.56 -5.21 -0.18
CA TRP A 147 10.02 -5.27 -1.54
C TRP A 147 9.97 -6.71 -2.03
N VAL A 148 8.78 -7.21 -2.34
CA VAL A 148 8.56 -8.57 -2.83
C VAL A 148 7.65 -8.57 -4.05
N THR A 149 7.70 -9.63 -4.84
CA THR A 149 6.69 -9.87 -5.88
C THR A 149 5.35 -10.24 -5.24
N VAL A 150 4.25 -10.07 -5.97
CA VAL A 150 2.91 -10.47 -5.51
C VAL A 150 2.87 -11.96 -5.16
N ALA A 151 3.57 -12.80 -5.94
CA ALA A 151 3.65 -14.25 -5.67
C ALA A 151 4.35 -14.56 -4.34
N GLN A 152 5.48 -13.89 -4.06
CA GLN A 152 6.21 -14.02 -2.79
C GLN A 152 5.37 -13.54 -1.60
N ASN A 153 4.68 -12.40 -1.75
CA ASN A 153 3.79 -11.88 -0.70
C ASN A 153 2.65 -12.85 -0.38
N ASN A 154 2.02 -13.44 -1.41
CA ASN A 154 0.98 -14.43 -1.21
C ASN A 154 1.52 -15.71 -0.55
N ALA A 155 2.70 -16.18 -0.96
CA ALA A 155 3.36 -17.33 -0.34
C ALA A 155 3.69 -17.06 1.15
N HIS A 156 4.18 -15.86 1.47
CA HIS A 156 4.39 -15.42 2.85
C HIS A 156 3.09 -15.44 3.65
N ALA A 157 2.01 -14.85 3.13
CA ALA A 157 0.71 -14.79 3.79
C ALA A 157 0.10 -16.20 4.04
N ILE A 158 0.32 -17.16 3.13
CA ILE A 158 -0.08 -18.56 3.32
C ILE A 158 0.75 -19.21 4.43
N ARG A 159 2.07 -19.07 4.37
CA ARG A 159 2.99 -19.68 5.35
C ARG A 159 2.75 -19.19 6.77
N THR A 160 2.43 -17.91 6.92
CA THR A 160 2.16 -17.27 8.22
C THR A 160 0.70 -17.39 8.67
N GLY A 161 -0.17 -18.06 7.88
CA GLY A 161 -1.58 -18.25 8.21
C GLY A 161 -2.45 -16.99 8.03
N LEU A 162 -1.89 -15.88 7.55
CA LEU A 162 -2.65 -14.66 7.26
C LEU A 162 -3.61 -14.84 6.08
N LEU A 163 -3.28 -15.74 5.17
CA LEU A 163 -4.12 -16.13 4.05
C LEU A 163 -4.36 -17.65 4.10
N ASN A 164 -5.61 -18.03 4.23
CA ASN A 164 -5.98 -19.42 4.07
C ASN A 164 -6.49 -19.66 2.64
N PRO A 165 -5.71 -20.30 1.76
CA PRO A 165 -6.13 -20.52 0.37
C PRO A 165 -7.37 -21.41 0.26
N ARG A 166 -7.67 -22.23 1.30
CA ARG A 166 -8.89 -23.05 1.36
C ARG A 166 -10.14 -22.22 1.67
N LEU A 167 -10.00 -21.06 2.35
CA LEU A 167 -11.12 -20.17 2.69
C LEU A 167 -11.29 -19.04 1.67
N GLY A 168 -10.23 -18.61 1.00
CA GLY A 168 -10.23 -17.49 0.04
C GLY A 168 -10.88 -17.79 -1.31
N GLY A 169 -11.19 -19.07 -1.60
CA GLY A 169 -11.68 -19.47 -2.91
C GLY A 169 -13.18 -19.35 -3.16
N ARG A 170 -13.98 -18.85 -2.19
CA ARG A 170 -15.45 -18.89 -2.34
C ARG A 170 -16.05 -17.80 -3.23
N LYS A 171 -15.37 -16.70 -3.48
CA LYS A 171 -15.98 -15.56 -4.20
C LYS A 171 -15.63 -15.41 -5.67
N ASN A 172 -14.62 -16.10 -6.21
CA ASN A 172 -14.12 -15.83 -7.57
C ASN A 172 -13.69 -17.05 -8.39
N ARG A 173 -14.26 -18.25 -8.16
CA ARG A 173 -14.07 -19.32 -9.13
C ARG A 173 -14.77 -18.90 -10.42
N LYS A 174 -14.02 -18.64 -11.48
CA LYS A 174 -14.60 -18.51 -12.83
C LYS A 174 -15.04 -19.90 -13.26
N LEU A 175 -16.33 -20.07 -13.52
CA LEU A 175 -16.84 -21.24 -14.18
C LEU A 175 -16.45 -21.17 -15.66
N PHE A 176 -15.94 -22.27 -16.19
CA PHE A 176 -15.65 -22.39 -17.61
C PHE A 176 -16.96 -22.75 -18.36
N THR A 177 -17.02 -22.42 -19.64
CA THR A 177 -18.17 -22.78 -20.49
C THR A 177 -18.50 -24.27 -20.49
N THR A 178 -17.49 -25.12 -20.29
CA THR A 178 -17.64 -26.58 -20.12
C THR A 178 -18.42 -26.97 -18.84
N ASP A 179 -18.38 -26.12 -17.80
CA ASP A 179 -19.13 -26.36 -16.56
C ASP A 179 -20.62 -26.01 -16.73
N PHE A 180 -20.99 -25.14 -17.71
CA PHE A 180 -22.33 -24.60 -17.85
C PHE A 180 -23.37 -25.66 -18.19
N MET A 181 -23.08 -26.53 -19.17
CA MET A 181 -23.96 -27.63 -19.53
C MET A 181 -24.11 -28.63 -18.40
N SER A 182 -23.01 -28.96 -17.70
CA SER A 182 -23.04 -29.86 -16.55
C SER A 182 -23.92 -29.33 -15.43
N ILE A 183 -23.78 -28.04 -15.08
CA ILE A 183 -24.61 -27.37 -14.08
C ILE A 183 -26.09 -27.38 -14.48
N TYR A 184 -26.37 -27.11 -15.75
CA TYR A 184 -27.73 -27.09 -16.30
C TYR A 184 -28.37 -28.49 -16.21
N ILE A 185 -27.67 -29.52 -16.68
CA ILE A 185 -28.13 -30.91 -16.64
C ILE A 185 -28.40 -31.38 -15.21
N LEU A 186 -27.45 -31.11 -14.29
CA LEU A 186 -27.62 -31.44 -12.87
C LEU A 186 -28.83 -30.79 -12.25
N HIS A 187 -29.12 -29.51 -12.64
CA HIS A 187 -30.28 -28.81 -12.12
C HIS A 187 -31.59 -29.28 -12.73
N VAL A 188 -31.67 -29.35 -14.05
CA VAL A 188 -32.95 -29.56 -14.76
C VAL A 188 -33.31 -31.04 -14.82
N HIS A 189 -32.33 -31.93 -15.05
CA HIS A 189 -32.58 -33.34 -15.24
C HIS A 189 -32.31 -34.22 -14.02
N CYS A 190 -31.39 -33.79 -13.14
CA CYS A 190 -31.03 -34.53 -11.94
C CYS A 190 -31.61 -33.94 -10.64
N GLY A 191 -32.35 -32.85 -10.70
CA GLY A 191 -33.05 -32.28 -9.55
C GLY A 191 -32.14 -31.62 -8.49
N PHE A 192 -30.88 -31.35 -8.79
CA PHE A 192 -29.99 -30.70 -7.84
C PHE A 192 -30.42 -29.27 -7.57
N SER A 193 -30.50 -28.90 -6.30
CA SER A 193 -30.87 -27.54 -5.93
C SER A 193 -29.76 -26.53 -6.31
N ARG A 194 -30.17 -25.29 -6.66
CA ARG A 194 -29.21 -24.21 -6.97
C ARG A 194 -28.24 -23.91 -5.83
N ALA A 195 -28.71 -24.08 -4.58
CA ALA A 195 -27.87 -23.92 -3.39
C ALA A 195 -26.80 -25.00 -3.30
N ASN A 196 -27.11 -26.26 -3.63
CA ASN A 196 -26.16 -27.36 -3.65
C ASN A 196 -25.13 -27.17 -4.77
N LEU A 197 -25.58 -26.79 -5.96
CA LEU A 197 -24.69 -26.49 -7.10
C LEU A 197 -23.77 -25.32 -6.82
N ALA A 198 -24.26 -24.25 -6.17
CA ALA A 198 -23.45 -23.11 -5.75
C ALA A 198 -22.36 -23.54 -4.75
N ARG A 199 -22.73 -24.39 -3.78
CA ARG A 199 -21.80 -24.89 -2.77
C ARG A 199 -20.73 -25.81 -3.37
N SER A 200 -21.12 -26.77 -4.20
CA SER A 200 -20.19 -27.72 -4.85
C SER A 200 -19.25 -27.03 -5.83
N ASN A 201 -19.73 -26.04 -6.56
CA ASN A 201 -18.93 -25.26 -7.50
C ASN A 201 -18.18 -24.06 -6.86
N ARG A 202 -18.35 -23.81 -5.54
CA ARG A 202 -17.70 -22.72 -4.81
C ARG A 202 -17.97 -21.33 -5.42
N VAL A 203 -19.19 -21.11 -5.85
CA VAL A 203 -19.66 -19.84 -6.39
C VAL A 203 -20.90 -19.35 -5.61
N CYS A 204 -21.31 -18.10 -5.81
CA CYS A 204 -22.58 -17.64 -5.24
C CYS A 204 -23.77 -18.18 -6.06
N ARG A 205 -24.96 -18.21 -5.42
CA ARG A 205 -26.18 -18.72 -6.05
C ARG A 205 -26.52 -17.95 -7.32
N GLN A 206 -26.31 -16.64 -7.35
CA GLN A 206 -26.56 -15.78 -8.51
C GLN A 206 -25.80 -16.26 -9.75
N VAL A 207 -24.53 -16.68 -9.60
CA VAL A 207 -23.73 -17.23 -10.71
C VAL A 207 -24.36 -18.49 -11.29
N ILE A 208 -24.93 -19.36 -10.44
CA ILE A 208 -25.65 -20.56 -10.90
C ILE A 208 -26.92 -20.18 -11.66
N ASP A 209 -27.68 -19.18 -11.17
CA ASP A 209 -28.88 -18.69 -11.83
C ASP A 209 -28.55 -18.11 -13.21
N ASP A 210 -27.48 -17.32 -13.30
CA ASP A 210 -27.01 -16.73 -14.57
C ASP A 210 -26.57 -17.82 -15.58
N VAL A 211 -25.87 -18.86 -15.10
CA VAL A 211 -25.46 -19.98 -15.94
C VAL A 211 -26.67 -20.74 -16.48
N ILE A 212 -27.63 -21.07 -15.63
CA ILE A 212 -28.85 -21.78 -16.02
C ILE A 212 -29.62 -20.95 -17.06
N GLN A 213 -29.75 -19.65 -16.85
CA GLN A 213 -30.44 -18.77 -17.78
C GLN A 213 -29.74 -18.65 -19.13
N ARG A 214 -28.38 -18.54 -19.12
CA ARG A 214 -27.59 -18.52 -20.37
C ARG A 214 -27.75 -19.80 -21.17
N VAL A 215 -27.70 -20.98 -20.52
CA VAL A 215 -27.89 -22.25 -21.23
C VAL A 215 -29.31 -22.39 -21.77
N LYS A 216 -30.34 -21.95 -21.02
CA LYS A 216 -31.73 -21.92 -21.50
C LYS A 216 -31.88 -21.06 -22.73
N ASN A 217 -31.29 -19.87 -22.75
CA ASN A 217 -31.38 -18.98 -23.91
C ASN A 217 -30.74 -19.64 -25.14
N VAL A 218 -29.54 -20.20 -25.01
CA VAL A 218 -28.86 -20.91 -26.12
C VAL A 218 -29.67 -22.10 -26.63
N LEU A 219 -30.26 -22.89 -25.75
CA LEU A 219 -31.10 -24.04 -26.15
C LEU A 219 -32.45 -23.59 -26.74
N GLY A 220 -33.01 -22.49 -26.22
CA GLY A 220 -34.26 -21.91 -26.75
C GLY A 220 -34.09 -21.35 -28.18
N ASP A 221 -32.97 -20.71 -28.45
CA ASP A 221 -32.63 -20.20 -29.79
C ASP A 221 -32.42 -21.33 -30.80
N VAL A 222 -31.93 -22.52 -30.36
CA VAL A 222 -31.80 -23.70 -31.24
C VAL A 222 -33.17 -24.30 -31.61
N HIS A 223 -34.16 -24.23 -30.72
CA HIS A 223 -35.53 -24.71 -31.02
C HIS A 223 -36.39 -23.72 -31.79
N ALA A 224 -36.01 -22.43 -31.80
CA ALA A 224 -36.71 -21.41 -32.60
C ALA A 224 -36.20 -21.34 -34.05
N ALA A 225 -35.06 -21.97 -34.34
CA ALA A 225 -34.42 -21.99 -35.67
C ALA A 225 -34.59 -23.34 -36.41
N ALA A 226 -35.34 -24.29 -35.84
CA ALA A 226 -35.71 -25.56 -36.45
C ALA A 226 -37.22 -25.62 -36.77
#